data_51298afe84987870d2a82fd9efe4ac66
#
_entry.id   51298afe84987870d2a82fd9efe4ac66
#
_cell.length_a   1.000
_cell.length_b   1.000
_cell.length_c   1.000
_cell.angle_alpha   90.00
_cell.angle_beta   90.00
_cell.angle_gamma   90.00
#
_symmetry.space_group_name_H-M   'P 1'
#
loop_
_entity.id
_entity.type
_entity.pdbx_description
1 polymer ?
#
loop_
_entity_poly.entity_id
_entity_poly.type
_entity_poly.pdbx_seq_one_letter_code
_entity_poly.pdbx_strand_id
1 'polypeptide(L)'
;MEILKMLGQILLLVLGFVFMIKGADVFVDGASKIAVKCNIPEMVVGLTIVAMGTSAPEAAVSIKAALSPAGAGITVGNVLGSNIINILVILGVTALIAALPIKKNTLRIDIPFVIVASIMILCMGYFDGVLSRLEGVIFYVVFIGFLVYLIISAKNGNSESDSIELTEKDKTPRLILFIIIGLALVVVGSNFTVNAASYI
;
A
#
# COMPACT_ATOMS: atom_id res chain seq x y z
N MET A 1 8.94 31.30 18.52
CA MET A 1 7.96 30.30 19.00
C MET A 1 7.39 29.48 17.82
N GLU A 2 7.14 30.06 16.66
CA GLU A 2 6.65 29.33 15.46
C GLU A 2 7.65 28.32 14.90
N ILE A 3 8.94 28.70 14.79
CA ILE A 3 10.00 27.81 14.29
C ILE A 3 10.08 26.52 15.15
N LEU A 4 9.97 26.65 16.48
CA LEU A 4 10.03 25.50 17.38
C LEU A 4 8.81 24.57 17.20
N LYS A 5 7.64 25.15 16.93
CA LYS A 5 6.43 24.38 16.60
C LYS A 5 6.57 23.67 15.27
N MET A 6 7.09 24.35 14.24
CA MET A 6 7.32 23.77 12.92
C MET A 6 8.34 22.63 12.99
N LEU A 7 9.44 22.78 13.74
CA LEU A 7 10.41 21.71 13.95
C LEU A 7 9.76 20.50 14.66
N GLY A 8 8.88 20.75 15.64
CA GLY A 8 8.11 19.69 16.29
C GLY A 8 7.20 18.92 15.34
N GLN A 9 6.54 19.62 14.40
CA GLN A 9 5.68 18.97 13.40
C GLN A 9 6.50 18.17 12.39
N ILE A 10 7.65 18.67 11.95
CA ILE A 10 8.56 17.92 11.08
C ILE A 10 9.05 16.64 11.78
N LEU A 11 9.41 16.72 13.06
CA LEU A 11 9.81 15.54 13.83
C LEU A 11 8.67 14.54 13.94
N LEU A 12 7.44 15.01 14.19
CA LEU A 12 6.24 14.18 14.27
C LEU A 12 5.95 13.48 12.92
N LEU A 13 6.14 14.20 11.81
CA LEU A 13 6.00 13.66 10.47
C LEU A 13 7.00 12.52 10.21
N VAL A 14 8.27 12.73 10.54
CA VAL A 14 9.33 11.71 10.39
C VAL A 14 9.03 10.48 11.27
N LEU A 15 8.65 10.69 12.53
CA LEU A 15 8.25 9.59 13.42
C LEU A 15 7.03 8.83 12.88
N GLY A 16 6.07 9.54 12.31
CA GLY A 16 4.91 8.95 11.66
C GLY A 16 5.31 8.02 10.52
N PHE A 17 6.20 8.44 9.63
CA PHE A 17 6.73 7.59 8.56
C PHE A 17 7.48 6.38 9.09
N VAL A 18 8.36 6.54 10.08
CA VAL A 18 9.09 5.42 10.69
C VAL A 18 8.11 4.38 11.27
N PHE A 19 7.07 4.83 11.97
CA PHE A 19 6.07 3.92 12.55
C PHE A 19 5.26 3.21 11.47
N MET A 20 4.87 3.89 10.40
CA MET A 20 4.14 3.26 9.29
C MET A 20 4.99 2.22 8.57
N ILE A 21 6.25 2.54 8.23
CA ILE A 21 7.15 1.61 7.54
C ILE A 21 7.42 0.38 8.41
N LYS A 22 7.84 0.59 9.68
CA LYS A 22 8.10 -0.53 10.60
C LYS A 22 6.85 -1.33 10.93
N GLY A 23 5.71 -0.65 11.04
CA GLY A 23 4.42 -1.29 11.25
C GLY A 23 4.01 -2.18 10.07
N ALA A 24 4.18 -1.69 8.83
CA ALA A 24 3.92 -2.46 7.63
C ALA A 24 4.85 -3.68 7.52
N ASP A 25 6.16 -3.53 7.78
CA ASP A 25 7.11 -4.64 7.78
C ASP A 25 6.69 -5.75 8.75
N VAL A 26 6.38 -5.39 10.00
CA VAL A 26 5.97 -6.34 11.05
C VAL A 26 4.63 -7.00 10.71
N PHE A 27 3.67 -6.23 10.17
CA PHE A 27 2.38 -6.75 9.72
C PHE A 27 2.55 -7.78 8.60
N VAL A 28 3.32 -7.45 7.56
CA VAL A 28 3.56 -8.32 6.40
C VAL A 28 4.26 -9.61 6.83
N ASP A 29 5.31 -9.53 7.67
CA ASP A 29 6.01 -10.72 8.17
C ASP A 29 5.05 -11.66 8.91
N GLY A 30 4.25 -11.13 9.84
CA GLY A 30 3.27 -11.91 10.59
C GLY A 30 2.18 -12.53 9.72
N ALA A 31 1.58 -11.73 8.82
CA ALA A 31 0.47 -12.15 7.98
C ALA A 31 0.90 -13.18 6.92
N SER A 32 2.05 -12.96 6.28
CA SER A 32 2.60 -13.88 5.29
C SER A 32 2.91 -15.26 5.88
N LYS A 33 3.56 -15.30 7.04
CA LYS A 33 3.87 -16.56 7.73
C LYS A 33 2.61 -17.31 8.21
N ILE A 34 1.57 -16.60 8.66
CA ILE A 34 0.28 -17.23 8.97
C ILE A 34 -0.36 -17.81 7.72
N ALA A 35 -0.36 -17.08 6.62
CA ALA A 35 -0.94 -17.55 5.37
C ALA A 35 -0.26 -18.82 4.85
N VAL A 36 1.08 -18.89 4.92
CA VAL A 36 1.84 -20.10 4.58
C VAL A 36 1.47 -21.27 5.52
N LYS A 37 1.32 -21.04 6.83
CA LYS A 37 0.83 -22.06 7.77
C LYS A 37 -0.58 -22.55 7.45
N CYS A 38 -1.40 -21.72 6.85
CA CYS A 38 -2.75 -22.09 6.38
C CYS A 38 -2.73 -22.75 4.98
N ASN A 39 -1.58 -23.18 4.49
CA ASN A 39 -1.38 -23.77 3.17
C ASN A 39 -1.83 -22.86 2.00
N ILE A 40 -1.76 -21.55 2.17
CA ILE A 40 -1.95 -20.60 1.09
C ILE A 40 -0.66 -20.57 0.26
N PRO A 41 -0.72 -20.75 -1.07
CA PRO A 41 0.48 -20.72 -1.91
C PRO A 41 1.25 -19.41 -1.75
N GLU A 42 2.58 -19.47 -1.59
CA GLU A 42 3.45 -18.31 -1.35
C GLU A 42 3.30 -17.23 -2.42
N MET A 43 3.08 -17.61 -3.66
CA MET A 43 2.83 -16.68 -4.75
C MET A 43 1.53 -15.87 -4.54
N VAL A 44 0.47 -16.49 -4.00
CA VAL A 44 -0.77 -15.79 -3.65
C VAL A 44 -0.49 -14.82 -2.49
N VAL A 45 0.30 -15.24 -1.50
CA VAL A 45 0.72 -14.41 -0.38
C VAL A 45 1.48 -13.17 -0.88
N GLY A 46 2.47 -13.37 -1.75
CA GLY A 46 3.26 -12.27 -2.32
C GLY A 46 2.41 -11.27 -3.11
N LEU A 47 1.54 -11.76 -3.99
CA LEU A 47 0.70 -10.91 -4.85
C LEU A 47 -0.46 -10.23 -4.11
N THR A 48 -0.82 -10.68 -2.91
CA THR A 48 -1.93 -10.11 -2.13
C THR A 48 -1.45 -9.50 -0.82
N ILE A 49 -1.04 -10.31 0.14
CA ILE A 49 -0.71 -9.83 1.50
C ILE A 49 0.50 -8.90 1.49
N VAL A 50 1.58 -9.28 0.80
CA VAL A 50 2.78 -8.44 0.72
C VAL A 50 2.48 -7.16 -0.07
N ALA A 51 1.85 -7.27 -1.24
CA ALA A 51 1.49 -6.11 -2.06
C ALA A 51 0.54 -5.15 -1.33
N MET A 52 -0.48 -5.66 -0.63
CA MET A 52 -1.38 -4.82 0.18
C MET A 52 -0.68 -4.26 1.42
N GLY A 53 0.22 -5.03 2.03
CA GLY A 53 0.97 -4.61 3.20
C GLY A 53 1.94 -3.46 2.90
N THR A 54 2.62 -3.48 1.75
CA THR A 54 3.48 -2.37 1.32
C THR A 54 2.70 -1.09 1.03
N SER A 55 1.42 -1.19 0.63
CA SER A 55 0.52 -0.05 0.44
C SER A 55 -0.32 0.29 1.69
N ALA A 56 -0.13 -0.41 2.81
CA ALA A 56 -0.84 -0.14 4.05
C ALA A 56 -0.59 1.27 4.62
N PRO A 57 0.64 1.83 4.58
CA PRO A 57 0.89 3.21 4.98
C PRO A 57 0.06 4.21 4.18
N GLU A 58 0.04 4.10 2.86
CA GLU A 58 -0.72 4.98 1.96
C GLU A 58 -2.23 4.86 2.22
N ALA A 59 -2.73 3.64 2.40
CA ALA A 59 -4.14 3.42 2.73
C ALA A 59 -4.50 4.04 4.08
N ALA A 60 -3.66 3.87 5.12
CA ALA A 60 -3.89 4.43 6.45
C ALA A 60 -3.89 5.96 6.43
N VAL A 61 -2.95 6.59 5.73
CA VAL A 61 -2.90 8.05 5.55
C VAL A 61 -4.15 8.53 4.81
N SER A 62 -4.52 7.90 3.70
CA SER A 62 -5.67 8.28 2.88
C SER A 62 -6.99 8.14 3.64
N ILE A 63 -7.21 7.05 4.36
CA ILE A 63 -8.41 6.84 5.19
C ILE A 63 -8.47 7.88 6.32
N LYS A 64 -7.36 8.10 7.01
CA LYS A 64 -7.30 9.08 8.10
C LYS A 64 -7.54 10.50 7.59
N ALA A 65 -6.93 10.86 6.48
CA ALA A 65 -7.12 12.15 5.84
C ALA A 65 -8.58 12.35 5.41
N ALA A 66 -9.20 11.38 4.77
CA ALA A 66 -10.60 11.45 4.33
C ALA A 66 -11.60 11.65 5.49
N LEU A 67 -11.23 11.24 6.71
CA LEU A 67 -12.02 11.43 7.93
C LEU A 67 -11.75 12.79 8.61
N SER A 68 -10.84 13.62 8.09
CA SER A 68 -10.48 14.92 8.64
C SER A 68 -10.98 16.06 7.75
N PRO A 69 -11.22 17.29 8.31
CA PRO A 69 -11.70 18.44 7.53
C PRO A 69 -10.77 18.87 6.38
N ALA A 70 -9.47 18.63 6.51
CA ALA A 70 -8.46 18.96 5.48
C ALA A 70 -8.21 17.82 4.48
N GLY A 71 -9.03 16.78 4.49
CA GLY A 71 -8.66 15.46 4.03
C GLY A 71 -8.58 15.23 2.52
N ALA A 72 -9.39 15.90 1.71
CA ALA A 72 -9.47 15.59 0.28
C ALA A 72 -8.12 15.81 -0.44
N GLY A 73 -7.45 16.93 -0.20
CA GLY A 73 -6.16 17.26 -0.81
C GLY A 73 -5.05 16.29 -0.40
N ILE A 74 -4.97 15.92 0.88
CA ILE A 74 -3.98 14.98 1.39
C ILE A 74 -4.22 13.58 0.80
N THR A 75 -5.48 13.13 0.73
CA THR A 75 -5.82 11.82 0.16
C THR A 75 -5.42 11.71 -1.31
N VAL A 76 -5.82 12.69 -2.13
CA VAL A 76 -5.50 12.71 -3.56
C VAL A 76 -3.99 12.85 -3.77
N GLY A 77 -3.35 13.77 -3.05
CA GLY A 77 -1.90 13.98 -3.13
C GLY A 77 -1.10 12.75 -2.73
N ASN A 78 -1.51 12.03 -1.69
CA ASN A 78 -0.87 10.78 -1.25
C ASN A 78 -0.98 9.68 -2.32
N VAL A 79 -2.16 9.44 -2.88
CA VAL A 79 -2.37 8.39 -3.89
C VAL A 79 -1.64 8.71 -5.19
N LEU A 80 -1.79 9.92 -5.72
CA LEU A 80 -1.13 10.32 -6.97
C LEU A 80 0.38 10.47 -6.78
N GLY A 81 0.83 11.06 -5.67
CA GLY A 81 2.24 11.28 -5.37
C GLY A 81 3.00 9.96 -5.21
N SER A 82 2.45 8.99 -4.48
CA SER A 82 3.08 7.67 -4.33
C SER A 82 3.20 6.93 -5.66
N ASN A 83 2.16 6.97 -6.51
CA ASN A 83 2.24 6.38 -7.85
C ASN A 83 3.31 7.04 -8.73
N ILE A 84 3.40 8.37 -8.73
CA ILE A 84 4.42 9.11 -9.48
C ILE A 84 5.82 8.72 -9.01
N ILE A 85 6.06 8.71 -7.70
CA ILE A 85 7.36 8.34 -7.12
C ILE A 85 7.70 6.89 -7.45
N ASN A 86 6.75 5.96 -7.31
CA ASN A 86 6.97 4.54 -7.59
C ASN A 86 7.34 4.30 -9.07
N ILE A 87 6.70 5.00 -10.01
CA ILE A 87 6.96 4.81 -11.44
C ILE A 87 8.21 5.58 -11.88
N LEU A 88 8.31 6.87 -11.57
CA LEU A 88 9.38 7.70 -12.12
C LEU A 88 10.69 7.57 -11.34
N VAL A 89 10.62 7.49 -10.01
CA VAL A 89 11.82 7.45 -9.17
C VAL A 89 12.24 5.99 -8.93
N ILE A 90 11.40 5.18 -8.31
CA ILE A 90 11.81 3.83 -7.89
C ILE A 90 12.06 2.95 -9.12
N LEU A 91 11.07 2.81 -10.01
CA LEU A 91 11.22 2.00 -11.21
C LEU A 91 12.25 2.58 -12.17
N GLY A 92 12.30 3.92 -12.32
CA GLY A 92 13.27 4.60 -13.17
C GLY A 92 14.71 4.41 -12.70
N VAL A 93 15.00 4.62 -11.41
CA VAL A 93 16.35 4.42 -10.85
C VAL A 93 16.74 2.93 -10.90
N THR A 94 15.81 2.03 -10.60
CA THR A 94 16.08 0.58 -10.70
C THR A 94 16.44 0.18 -12.13
N ALA A 95 15.73 0.71 -13.12
CA ALA A 95 16.03 0.44 -14.55
C ALA A 95 17.38 1.01 -15.01
N LEU A 96 17.87 2.07 -14.38
CA LEU A 96 19.23 2.59 -14.66
C LEU A 96 20.34 1.68 -14.09
N ILE A 97 20.06 0.97 -13.00
CA ILE A 97 21.03 0.11 -12.32
C ILE A 97 21.03 -1.30 -12.90
N ALA A 98 19.85 -1.84 -13.22
CA ALA A 98 19.68 -3.20 -13.70
C ALA A 98 18.55 -3.30 -14.75
N ALA A 99 18.72 -4.20 -15.72
CA ALA A 99 17.66 -4.50 -16.67
C ALA A 99 16.47 -5.16 -15.93
N LEU A 100 15.26 -4.63 -16.15
CA LEU A 100 14.04 -5.12 -15.51
C LEU A 100 13.31 -6.08 -16.49
N PRO A 101 13.33 -7.39 -16.26
CA PRO A 101 12.58 -8.32 -17.10
C PRO A 101 11.07 -8.17 -16.81
N ILE A 102 10.30 -7.78 -17.82
CA ILE A 102 8.85 -7.65 -17.72
C ILE A 102 8.18 -8.93 -18.22
N LYS A 103 7.38 -9.58 -17.39
CA LYS A 103 6.60 -10.75 -17.77
C LYS A 103 5.51 -10.37 -18.80
N LYS A 104 5.22 -11.28 -19.73
CA LYS A 104 4.20 -11.04 -20.78
C LYS A 104 2.81 -10.73 -20.20
N ASN A 105 2.42 -11.35 -19.07
CA ASN A 105 1.16 -11.07 -18.41
C ASN A 105 1.11 -9.64 -17.85
N THR A 106 2.18 -9.20 -17.21
CA THR A 106 2.31 -7.82 -16.71
C THR A 106 2.15 -6.80 -17.84
N LEU A 107 2.80 -7.04 -18.98
CA LEU A 107 2.70 -6.15 -20.13
C LEU A 107 1.29 -6.13 -20.76
N ARG A 108 0.57 -7.27 -20.78
CA ARG A 108 -0.71 -7.41 -21.46
C ARG A 108 -1.93 -7.11 -20.59
N ILE A 109 -1.82 -7.27 -19.28
CA ILE A 109 -2.96 -7.16 -18.36
C ILE A 109 -2.69 -6.14 -17.26
N ASP A 110 -1.60 -6.27 -16.50
CA ASP A 110 -1.39 -5.42 -15.32
C ASP A 110 -1.14 -3.96 -15.71
N ILE A 111 -0.28 -3.69 -16.69
CA ILE A 111 -0.02 -2.32 -17.17
C ILE A 111 -1.27 -1.68 -17.79
N PRO A 112 -2.00 -2.31 -18.73
CA PRO A 112 -3.26 -1.77 -19.22
C PRO A 112 -4.29 -1.53 -18.13
N PHE A 113 -4.39 -2.41 -17.13
CA PHE A 113 -5.27 -2.22 -15.99
C PHE A 113 -4.94 -0.94 -15.20
N VAL A 114 -3.66 -0.72 -14.89
CA VAL A 114 -3.22 0.51 -14.19
C VAL A 114 -3.52 1.76 -15.01
N ILE A 115 -3.32 1.72 -16.33
CA ILE A 115 -3.66 2.84 -17.23
C ILE A 115 -5.16 3.11 -17.22
N VAL A 116 -6.00 2.08 -17.33
CA VAL A 116 -7.45 2.22 -17.29
C VAL A 116 -7.92 2.77 -15.94
N ALA A 117 -7.41 2.25 -14.83
CA ALA A 117 -7.73 2.74 -13.50
C ALA A 117 -7.33 4.23 -13.33
N SER A 118 -6.18 4.63 -13.85
CA SER A 118 -5.73 6.03 -13.83
C SER A 118 -6.63 6.94 -14.67
N ILE A 119 -7.05 6.50 -15.86
CA ILE A 119 -7.99 7.22 -16.71
C ILE A 119 -9.37 7.33 -16.02
N MET A 120 -9.83 6.26 -15.35
CA MET A 120 -11.08 6.30 -14.60
C MET A 120 -11.07 7.37 -13.51
N ILE A 121 -9.97 7.48 -12.72
CA ILE A 121 -9.83 8.54 -11.70
C ILE A 121 -9.89 9.93 -12.34
N LEU A 122 -9.17 10.14 -13.45
CA LEU A 122 -9.18 11.41 -14.17
C LEU A 122 -10.57 11.75 -14.71
N CYS A 123 -11.25 10.80 -15.35
CA CYS A 123 -12.59 11.03 -15.92
C CYS A 123 -13.62 11.33 -14.83
N MET A 124 -13.61 10.59 -13.71
CA MET A 124 -14.57 10.77 -12.62
C MET A 124 -14.32 12.07 -11.85
N GLY A 125 -13.05 12.45 -11.61
CA GLY A 125 -12.73 13.69 -10.90
C GLY A 125 -12.73 14.95 -11.78
N TYR A 126 -12.79 14.83 -13.11
CA TYR A 126 -12.61 15.97 -14.02
C TYR A 126 -13.82 16.92 -14.04
N PHE A 127 -15.04 16.41 -13.94
CA PHE A 127 -16.26 17.18 -14.18
C PHE A 127 -16.67 18.06 -13.00
N ASP A 128 -16.51 17.57 -11.77
CA ASP A 128 -16.96 18.26 -10.55
C ASP A 128 -15.86 18.41 -9.47
N GLY A 129 -14.67 17.88 -9.74
CA GLY A 129 -13.54 17.94 -8.81
C GLY A 129 -13.72 17.12 -7.53
N VAL A 130 -14.74 16.28 -7.45
CA VAL A 130 -15.10 15.49 -6.28
C VAL A 130 -15.33 14.04 -6.68
N LEU A 131 -14.71 13.10 -5.95
CA LEU A 131 -15.05 11.69 -6.07
C LEU A 131 -16.26 11.35 -5.20
N SER A 132 -17.38 11.03 -5.84
CA SER A 132 -18.62 10.67 -5.16
C SER A 132 -18.54 9.29 -4.50
N ARG A 133 -19.47 9.00 -3.58
CA ARG A 133 -19.56 7.68 -2.94
C ARG A 133 -19.83 6.56 -3.94
N LEU A 134 -20.63 6.82 -4.99
CA LEU A 134 -20.91 5.83 -6.02
C LEU A 134 -19.66 5.47 -6.82
N GLU A 135 -18.86 6.46 -7.20
CA GLU A 135 -17.58 6.26 -7.87
C GLU A 135 -16.60 5.48 -7.00
N GLY A 136 -16.57 5.77 -5.69
CA GLY A 136 -15.81 4.97 -4.71
C GLY A 136 -16.22 3.50 -4.68
N VAL A 137 -17.53 3.21 -4.74
CA VAL A 137 -18.04 1.82 -4.85
C VAL A 137 -17.60 1.18 -6.15
N ILE A 138 -17.65 1.89 -7.28
CA ILE A 138 -17.18 1.38 -8.57
C ILE A 138 -15.68 1.01 -8.50
N PHE A 139 -14.84 1.90 -7.97
CA PHE A 139 -13.41 1.59 -7.77
C PHE A 139 -13.20 0.37 -6.90
N TYR A 140 -13.99 0.24 -5.83
CA TYR A 140 -13.88 -0.91 -4.93
C TYR A 140 -14.25 -2.22 -5.61
N VAL A 141 -15.30 -2.22 -6.44
CA VAL A 141 -15.70 -3.39 -7.24
C VAL A 141 -14.63 -3.77 -8.26
N VAL A 142 -14.05 -2.77 -8.96
CA VAL A 142 -12.95 -2.97 -9.91
C VAL A 142 -11.72 -3.53 -9.20
N PHE A 143 -11.38 -3.01 -8.02
CA PHE A 143 -10.29 -3.50 -7.19
C PHE A 143 -10.48 -4.96 -6.77
N ILE A 144 -11.66 -5.34 -6.27
CA ILE A 144 -11.98 -6.73 -5.91
C ILE A 144 -11.87 -7.65 -7.14
N GLY A 145 -12.39 -7.21 -8.30
CA GLY A 145 -12.23 -7.95 -9.55
C GLY A 145 -10.77 -8.21 -9.92
N PHE A 146 -9.92 -7.20 -9.75
CA PHE A 146 -8.48 -7.34 -10.00
C PHE A 146 -7.80 -8.27 -8.99
N LEU A 147 -8.15 -8.20 -7.71
CA LEU A 147 -7.64 -9.14 -6.71
C LEU A 147 -8.02 -10.59 -7.03
N VAL A 148 -9.27 -10.83 -7.43
CA VAL A 148 -9.71 -12.17 -7.86
C VAL A 148 -8.91 -12.64 -9.07
N TYR A 149 -8.70 -11.76 -10.07
CA TYR A 149 -7.84 -12.07 -11.22
C TYR A 149 -6.41 -12.44 -10.78
N LEU A 150 -5.79 -11.67 -9.88
CA LEU A 150 -4.43 -11.95 -9.38
C LEU A 150 -4.36 -13.32 -8.70
N ILE A 151 -5.34 -13.67 -7.85
CA ILE A 151 -5.41 -14.96 -7.16
C ILE A 151 -5.55 -16.11 -8.16
N ILE A 152 -6.40 -15.98 -9.17
CA ILE A 152 -6.60 -17.00 -10.20
C ILE A 152 -5.32 -17.14 -11.05
N SER A 153 -4.72 -16.03 -11.46
CA SER A 153 -3.49 -16.01 -12.24
C SER A 153 -2.33 -16.65 -11.47
N ALA A 154 -2.25 -16.38 -10.16
CA ALA A 154 -1.25 -16.95 -9.28
C ALA A 154 -1.37 -18.47 -9.15
N LYS A 155 -2.57 -19.01 -9.07
CA LYS A 155 -2.81 -20.47 -9.01
C LYS A 155 -2.44 -21.19 -10.30
N ASN A 156 -2.53 -20.51 -11.43
CA ASN A 156 -2.29 -21.10 -12.77
C ASN A 156 -0.85 -20.90 -13.27
N GLY A 157 -0.02 -20.12 -12.56
CA GLY A 157 1.34 -19.78 -12.98
C GLY A 157 2.40 -20.54 -12.19
N ASN A 158 3.38 -21.14 -12.90
CA ASN A 158 4.64 -21.60 -12.32
C ASN A 158 5.55 -20.39 -12.12
N SER A 159 5.35 -19.60 -11.07
CA SER A 159 6.25 -18.47 -10.76
C SER A 159 7.16 -18.86 -9.60
N GLU A 160 8.46 -18.67 -9.80
CA GLU A 160 9.43 -18.65 -8.72
C GLU A 160 9.04 -17.50 -7.78
N SER A 161 8.58 -17.81 -6.59
CA SER A 161 8.43 -16.89 -5.47
C SER A 161 9.59 -17.12 -4.51
N ASP A 162 10.11 -16.07 -3.93
CA ASP A 162 11.04 -16.17 -2.81
C ASP A 162 10.33 -16.95 -1.69
N SER A 163 10.90 -18.09 -1.32
CA SER A 163 10.32 -18.98 -0.31
C SER A 163 10.26 -18.28 1.05
N ILE A 164 9.05 -18.24 1.63
CA ILE A 164 8.83 -17.72 2.98
C ILE A 164 9.25 -18.82 3.97
N GLU A 165 10.45 -18.69 4.53
CA GLU A 165 10.99 -19.64 5.48
C GLU A 165 10.28 -19.53 6.84
N LEU A 166 9.68 -20.65 7.28
CA LEU A 166 9.15 -20.78 8.62
C LEU A 166 10.23 -21.30 9.55
N THR A 167 10.45 -20.59 10.66
CA THR A 167 11.38 -21.01 11.73
C THR A 167 10.62 -21.59 12.94
N GLU A 168 11.29 -22.37 13.79
CA GLU A 168 10.70 -22.89 15.04
C GLU A 168 10.15 -21.79 15.97
N LYS A 169 10.67 -20.55 15.81
CA LYS A 169 10.23 -19.37 16.57
C LYS A 169 8.89 -18.78 16.08
N ASP A 170 8.43 -19.17 14.90
CA ASP A 170 7.20 -18.64 14.26
C ASP A 170 5.95 -19.33 14.80
N LYS A 171 5.75 -19.26 16.12
CA LYS A 171 4.53 -19.76 16.77
C LYS A 171 3.34 -18.89 16.41
N THR A 172 2.19 -19.49 16.12
CA THR A 172 0.97 -18.78 15.71
C THR A 172 0.59 -17.59 16.62
N PRO A 173 0.63 -17.69 17.98
CA PRO A 173 0.30 -16.55 18.83
C PRO A 173 1.29 -15.38 18.68
N ARG A 174 2.58 -15.65 18.41
CA ARG A 174 3.57 -14.61 18.14
C ARG A 174 3.30 -13.91 16.82
N LEU A 175 2.92 -14.65 15.78
CA LEU A 175 2.59 -14.10 14.47
C LEU A 175 1.32 -13.21 14.54
N ILE A 176 0.31 -13.66 15.30
CA ILE A 176 -0.88 -12.83 15.57
C ILE A 176 -0.49 -11.53 16.29
N LEU A 177 0.40 -11.61 17.27
CA LEU A 177 0.91 -10.43 17.96
C LEU A 177 1.63 -9.48 17.00
N PHE A 178 2.42 -9.99 16.05
CA PHE A 178 3.06 -9.18 15.01
C PHE A 178 2.04 -8.46 14.14
N ILE A 179 0.96 -9.14 13.73
CA ILE A 179 -0.12 -8.51 12.96
C ILE A 179 -0.75 -7.36 13.76
N ILE A 180 -1.07 -7.59 15.03
CA ILE A 180 -1.71 -6.58 15.88
C ILE A 180 -0.78 -5.38 16.11
N ILE A 181 0.48 -5.63 16.45
CA ILE A 181 1.49 -4.58 16.67
C ILE A 181 1.74 -3.82 15.37
N GLY A 182 1.90 -4.52 14.25
CA GLY A 182 2.10 -3.91 12.94
C GLY A 182 0.98 -2.97 12.56
N LEU A 183 -0.27 -3.41 12.66
CA LEU A 183 -1.45 -2.58 12.40
C LEU A 183 -1.54 -1.39 13.36
N ALA A 184 -1.27 -1.59 14.65
CA ALA A 184 -1.28 -0.49 15.63
C ALA A 184 -0.24 0.58 15.29
N LEU A 185 0.99 0.18 14.90
CA LEU A 185 2.04 1.10 14.48
C LEU A 185 1.66 1.87 13.21
N VAL A 186 1.06 1.20 12.21
CA VAL A 186 0.58 1.86 10.98
C VAL A 186 -0.50 2.91 11.32
N VAL A 187 -1.47 2.58 12.18
CA VAL A 187 -2.54 3.50 12.58
C VAL A 187 -1.99 4.69 13.37
N VAL A 188 -1.09 4.46 14.33
CA VAL A 188 -0.46 5.56 15.10
C VAL A 188 0.40 6.42 14.20
N GLY A 189 1.20 5.82 13.33
CA GLY A 189 2.04 6.52 12.37
C GLY A 189 1.24 7.38 11.40
N SER A 190 0.13 6.87 10.88
CA SER A 190 -0.75 7.63 9.99
C SER A 190 -1.39 8.84 10.70
N ASN A 191 -1.77 8.70 11.98
CA ASN A 191 -2.26 9.82 12.78
C ASN A 191 -1.21 10.93 12.93
N PHE A 192 0.04 10.56 13.22
CA PHE A 192 1.14 11.54 13.34
C PHE A 192 1.40 12.24 12.00
N THR A 193 1.46 11.46 10.92
CA THR A 193 1.71 11.98 9.56
C THR A 193 0.63 12.95 9.13
N VAL A 194 -0.66 12.59 9.25
CA VAL A 194 -1.78 13.44 8.82
C VAL A 194 -1.87 14.70 9.66
N ASN A 195 -1.72 14.58 10.98
CA ASN A 195 -1.78 15.75 11.87
C ASN A 195 -0.62 16.73 11.59
N ALA A 196 0.59 16.22 11.38
CA ALA A 196 1.74 17.04 11.05
C ALA A 196 1.60 17.69 9.67
N ALA A 197 1.21 16.93 8.65
CA ALA A 197 1.00 17.44 7.29
C ALA A 197 -0.12 18.46 7.19
N SER A 198 -1.16 18.34 8.02
CA SER A 198 -2.27 19.32 8.06
C SER A 198 -1.89 20.64 8.74
N TYR A 199 -0.79 20.65 9.51
CA TYR A 199 -0.30 21.85 10.20
C TYR A 199 0.70 22.65 9.36
N ILE A 200 1.49 21.95 8.53
CA ILE A 200 2.52 22.53 7.63
C ILE A 200 1.88 23.11 6.40
#